data_de9eb2c13365ca82fd6caa8b22b908f4
#
_entry.id   de9eb2c13365ca82fd6caa8b22b908f4
#
_cell.length_a   1.000
_cell.length_b   1.000
_cell.length_c   1.000
_cell.angle_alpha   90.00
_cell.angle_beta   90.00
_cell.angle_gamma   90.00
#
_symmetry.space_group_name_H-M   'P 1'
#
loop_
_entity.id
_entity.type
_entity.pdbx_description
1 polymer ?
#
loop_
_entity_poly.entity_id
_entity_poly.type
_entity_poly.pdbx_seq_one_letter_code
_entity_poly.pdbx_strand_id
1 'polypeptide(L)'
;MRAPNYARPLLLSILLGATGLTPAHAQGRPFLEWAGELSLVRSGGGDTTWQISRVAGGVQEDGRYGWTLAGEHHRRGDLGDWVGQANAFRRAGVWIVSGGVGLAADPEFIYRQSLEGELARIVGRGFVVHGGYRYLRYRDATVHMIQPAVSWYLRGHEVQARGFVVRNATTDEQSGTVLLRANLEASPRVRLAAGTALGTRIFDATAIRNTNAEAWVVFGFARIVVTPHFTVVAGAGGAHEEPMFDQRTLSLGARWTF
;
A
#
# COMPACT_ATOMS: atom_id res chain seq x y z
N MET A 1 7.47 36.24 3.02
CA MET A 1 6.41 35.32 3.41
C MET A 1 6.94 33.90 3.22
N ARG A 2 7.14 33.13 4.29
CA ARG A 2 7.61 31.73 4.20
C ARG A 2 6.37 30.88 4.00
N ALA A 3 6.34 30.08 2.91
CA ALA A 3 5.30 29.11 2.68
C ALA A 3 5.25 28.09 3.84
N PRO A 4 4.07 27.69 4.32
CA PRO A 4 3.95 26.68 5.38
C PRO A 4 4.47 25.34 4.86
N ASN A 5 5.42 24.75 5.61
CA ASN A 5 5.91 23.38 5.37
C ASN A 5 4.81 22.37 5.72
N TYR A 6 4.04 21.93 4.75
CA TYR A 6 3.11 20.83 4.94
C TYR A 6 3.90 19.51 4.96
N ALA A 7 3.94 18.84 6.11
CA ALA A 7 4.41 17.46 6.20
C ALA A 7 3.54 16.55 5.32
N ARG A 8 4.16 15.74 4.45
CA ARG A 8 3.47 15.00 3.38
C ARG A 8 3.66 13.49 3.58
N PRO A 9 2.68 12.76 4.04
CA PRO A 9 2.82 11.32 4.30
C PRO A 9 2.50 10.44 3.09
N LEU A 10 3.26 9.40 2.98
CA LEU A 10 3.28 8.40 1.90
C LEU A 10 2.59 7.08 2.27
N LEU A 11 2.11 6.94 3.49
CA LEU A 11 1.76 5.63 4.08
C LEU A 11 0.64 4.87 3.41
N LEU A 12 -0.29 5.54 2.83
CA LEU A 12 -1.56 4.95 2.49
C LEU A 12 -1.56 4.22 1.16
N SER A 13 -0.76 4.65 0.21
CA SER A 13 -0.57 3.91 -1.06
C SER A 13 0.03 2.52 -0.84
N ILE A 14 0.77 2.33 0.26
CA ILE A 14 1.31 1.02 0.66
C ILE A 14 0.20 0.10 1.21
N LEU A 15 -0.77 0.66 1.92
CA LEU A 15 -1.87 -0.12 2.52
C LEU A 15 -2.86 -0.63 1.47
N LEU A 16 -3.22 0.16 0.49
CA LEU A 16 -4.12 -0.26 -0.59
C LEU A 16 -3.46 -1.22 -1.59
N GLY A 17 -2.15 -1.09 -1.84
CA GLY A 17 -1.39 -2.04 -2.64
C GLY A 17 -1.21 -3.42 -1.99
N ALA A 18 -1.34 -3.49 -0.66
CA ALA A 18 -1.20 -4.75 0.10
C ALA A 18 -2.48 -5.59 0.19
N THR A 19 -3.61 -5.10 -0.30
CA THR A 19 -4.87 -5.88 -0.37
C THR A 19 -4.90 -6.91 -1.49
N GLY A 20 -3.75 -7.35 -1.98
CA GLY A 20 -3.58 -8.55 -2.82
C GLY A 20 -4.01 -9.83 -2.08
N LEU A 21 -5.18 -9.81 -1.43
CA LEU A 21 -5.87 -11.00 -0.93
C LEU A 21 -6.46 -11.71 -2.15
N THR A 22 -5.62 -12.52 -2.80
CA THR A 22 -6.08 -13.38 -3.88
C THR A 22 -7.07 -14.42 -3.33
N PRO A 23 -8.30 -14.50 -3.86
CA PRO A 23 -9.17 -15.63 -3.56
C PRO A 23 -8.55 -16.91 -4.13
N ALA A 24 -8.59 -17.98 -3.36
CA ALA A 24 -8.04 -19.28 -3.73
C ALA A 24 -8.78 -19.98 -4.92
N HIS A 25 -9.84 -19.40 -5.46
CA HIS A 25 -10.64 -19.95 -6.56
C HIS A 25 -11.24 -18.85 -7.44
N ALA A 26 -10.41 -18.11 -8.16
CA ALA A 26 -10.90 -17.26 -9.24
C ALA A 26 -10.30 -17.75 -10.56
N GLN A 27 -11.08 -18.51 -11.33
CA GLN A 27 -10.89 -18.64 -12.77
C GLN A 27 -10.89 -17.24 -13.36
N GLY A 28 -9.98 -16.92 -14.26
CA GLY A 28 -9.67 -15.63 -14.86
C GLY A 28 -10.85 -14.69 -15.10
N ARG A 29 -11.38 -14.13 -14.02
CA ARG A 29 -12.57 -13.30 -14.07
C ARG A 29 -12.17 -11.84 -14.10
N PRO A 30 -12.74 -11.07 -15.02
CA PRO A 30 -12.62 -9.64 -14.96
C PRO A 30 -13.27 -9.09 -13.69
N PHE A 31 -12.73 -7.99 -13.18
CA PHE A 31 -13.28 -7.32 -12.01
C PHE A 31 -13.27 -5.80 -12.17
N LEU A 32 -14.16 -5.16 -11.43
CA LEU A 32 -14.18 -3.73 -11.15
C LEU A 32 -14.14 -3.53 -9.64
N GLU A 33 -13.32 -2.58 -9.19
CA GLU A 33 -13.16 -2.26 -7.77
C GLU A 33 -13.23 -0.75 -7.57
N TRP A 34 -13.90 -0.36 -6.50
CA TRP A 34 -13.85 0.99 -5.96
C TRP A 34 -13.36 0.92 -4.52
N ALA A 35 -12.54 1.88 -4.11
CA ALA A 35 -12.11 2.05 -2.74
C ALA A 35 -12.06 3.53 -2.39
N GLY A 36 -12.48 3.87 -1.19
CA GLY A 36 -12.40 5.20 -0.62
C GLY A 36 -11.74 5.15 0.75
N GLU A 37 -11.03 6.20 1.07
CA GLU A 37 -10.38 6.38 2.34
C GLU A 37 -10.48 7.80 2.81
N LEU A 38 -10.73 7.95 4.11
CA LEU A 38 -10.80 9.21 4.83
C LEU A 38 -9.85 9.16 6.01
N SER A 39 -8.95 10.12 6.10
CA SER A 39 -8.02 10.27 7.21
C SER A 39 -8.17 11.65 7.86
N LEU A 40 -8.26 11.64 9.18
CA LEU A 40 -8.09 12.82 10.01
C LEU A 40 -6.63 12.90 10.43
N VAL A 41 -5.98 13.98 10.08
CA VAL A 41 -4.55 14.20 10.30
C VAL A 41 -4.34 15.39 11.18
N ARG A 42 -3.63 15.19 12.29
CA ARG A 42 -3.12 16.25 13.17
C ARG A 42 -1.63 16.38 12.98
N SER A 43 -1.17 17.58 12.68
CA SER A 43 0.26 17.87 12.53
C SER A 43 0.61 19.20 13.20
N GLY A 44 1.90 19.54 13.26
CA GLY A 44 2.33 20.84 13.80
C GLY A 44 1.78 22.07 13.08
N GLY A 45 1.16 21.89 11.90
CA GLY A 45 0.46 22.94 11.16
C GLY A 45 -1.06 23.00 11.41
N GLY A 46 -1.61 22.12 12.26
CA GLY A 46 -3.03 22.03 12.57
C GLY A 46 -3.67 20.73 12.09
N ASP A 47 -4.99 20.66 12.21
CA ASP A 47 -5.80 19.53 11.82
C ASP A 47 -6.20 19.66 10.33
N THR A 48 -6.11 18.58 9.58
CA THR A 48 -6.50 18.52 8.17
C THR A 48 -7.14 17.17 7.84
N THR A 49 -7.85 17.11 6.72
CA THR A 49 -8.48 15.89 6.22
C THR A 49 -7.80 15.47 4.92
N TRP A 50 -7.47 14.18 4.82
CA TRP A 50 -7.00 13.58 3.59
C TRP A 50 -7.99 12.55 3.10
N GLN A 51 -8.16 12.51 1.79
CA GLN A 51 -9.06 11.60 1.12
C GLN A 51 -8.32 10.91 -0.03
N ILE A 52 -8.59 9.62 -0.22
CA ILE A 52 -8.19 8.89 -1.40
C ILE A 52 -9.42 8.20 -1.96
N SER A 53 -9.62 8.34 -3.26
CA SER A 53 -10.64 7.60 -4.00
C SER A 53 -9.94 6.85 -5.13
N ARG A 54 -10.22 5.56 -5.26
CA ARG A 54 -9.61 4.68 -6.26
C ARG A 54 -10.69 3.92 -7.03
N VAL A 55 -10.53 3.87 -8.33
CA VAL A 55 -11.26 2.95 -9.20
C VAL A 55 -10.25 2.09 -9.93
N ALA A 56 -10.46 0.79 -9.94
CA ALA A 56 -9.58 -0.16 -10.59
C ALA A 56 -10.37 -1.23 -11.34
N GLY A 57 -9.81 -1.69 -12.45
CA GLY A 57 -10.33 -2.84 -13.19
C GLY A 57 -9.19 -3.70 -13.68
N GLY A 58 -9.46 -4.96 -13.94
CA GLY A 58 -8.44 -5.89 -14.36
C GLY A 58 -8.93 -7.31 -14.55
N VAL A 59 -7.98 -8.20 -14.77
CA VAL A 59 -8.21 -9.64 -14.85
C VAL A 59 -7.26 -10.35 -13.90
N GLN A 60 -7.78 -11.36 -13.22
CA GLN A 60 -6.97 -12.21 -12.36
C GLN A 60 -7.35 -13.67 -12.61
N GLU A 61 -6.38 -14.47 -13.03
CA GLU A 61 -6.57 -15.89 -13.34
C GLU A 61 -5.83 -16.76 -12.33
N ASP A 62 -6.58 -17.57 -11.58
CA ASP A 62 -6.13 -18.70 -10.71
C ASP A 62 -4.80 -18.52 -9.97
N GLY A 63 -4.44 -17.28 -9.60
CA GLY A 63 -3.15 -16.98 -9.00
C GLY A 63 -1.94 -17.22 -9.93
N ARG A 64 -2.17 -17.45 -11.23
CA ARG A 64 -1.12 -17.67 -12.23
C ARG A 64 -0.65 -16.38 -12.87
N TYR A 65 -1.56 -15.53 -13.26
CA TYR A 65 -1.27 -14.20 -13.76
C TYR A 65 -2.42 -13.24 -13.47
N GLY A 66 -2.14 -11.99 -13.54
CA GLY A 66 -3.15 -10.95 -13.47
C GLY A 66 -2.58 -9.59 -13.85
N TRP A 67 -3.47 -8.70 -14.20
CA TRP A 67 -3.15 -7.29 -14.43
C TRP A 67 -4.27 -6.42 -13.88
N THR A 68 -3.93 -5.18 -13.53
CA THR A 68 -4.85 -4.19 -13.00
C THR A 68 -4.48 -2.83 -13.56
N LEU A 69 -5.48 -2.09 -13.98
CA LEU A 69 -5.39 -0.65 -14.25
C LEU A 69 -6.19 0.08 -13.19
N ALA A 70 -5.66 1.18 -12.67
CA ALA A 70 -6.33 1.98 -11.65
C ALA A 70 -6.14 3.47 -11.90
N GLY A 71 -7.14 4.25 -11.52
CA GLY A 71 -7.06 5.69 -11.32
C GLY A 71 -7.30 6.02 -9.86
N GLU A 72 -6.47 6.88 -9.30
CA GLU A 72 -6.59 7.35 -7.93
C GLU A 72 -6.66 8.88 -7.90
N HIS A 73 -7.53 9.40 -7.06
CA HIS A 73 -7.60 10.81 -6.70
C HIS A 73 -7.22 10.97 -5.24
N HIS A 74 -6.18 11.74 -5.00
CA HIS A 74 -5.67 12.07 -3.67
C HIS A 74 -6.02 13.52 -3.36
N ARG A 75 -6.63 13.78 -2.21
CA ARG A 75 -6.97 15.12 -1.74
C ARG A 75 -6.39 15.37 -0.35
N ARG A 76 -5.76 16.53 -0.15
CA ARG A 76 -5.21 17.00 1.12
C ARG A 76 -5.58 18.45 1.35
N GLY A 77 -6.59 18.69 2.17
CA GLY A 77 -7.17 20.03 2.28
C GLY A 77 -7.68 20.48 0.91
N ASP A 78 -7.13 21.57 0.38
CA ASP A 78 -7.51 22.15 -0.91
C ASP A 78 -6.70 21.63 -2.10
N LEU A 79 -5.63 20.86 -1.85
CA LEU A 79 -4.78 20.27 -2.89
C LEU A 79 -5.37 18.95 -3.39
N GLY A 80 -5.25 18.70 -4.69
CA GLY A 80 -5.75 17.47 -5.32
C GLY A 80 -4.88 16.97 -6.44
N ASP A 81 -4.46 15.71 -6.38
CA ASP A 81 -3.62 15.04 -7.37
C ASP A 81 -4.30 13.80 -7.93
N TRP A 82 -4.07 13.53 -9.22
CA TRP A 82 -4.51 12.32 -9.90
C TRP A 82 -3.31 11.46 -10.31
N VAL A 83 -3.45 10.14 -10.15
CA VAL A 83 -2.46 9.18 -10.62
C VAL A 83 -3.13 8.01 -11.34
N GLY A 84 -2.58 7.65 -12.50
CA GLY A 84 -2.88 6.40 -13.19
C GLY A 84 -1.85 5.33 -12.81
N GLN A 85 -2.29 4.09 -12.61
CA GLN A 85 -1.43 2.97 -12.25
C GLN A 85 -1.74 1.76 -13.14
N ALA A 86 -0.70 1.00 -13.48
CA ALA A 86 -0.80 -0.31 -14.12
C ALA A 86 0.08 -1.30 -13.38
N ASN A 87 -0.47 -2.45 -13.03
CA ASN A 87 0.24 -3.52 -12.32
C ASN A 87 -0.02 -4.84 -13.01
N ALA A 88 0.98 -5.74 -12.99
CA ALA A 88 0.84 -7.10 -13.48
C ALA A 88 1.64 -8.07 -12.62
N PHE A 89 1.21 -9.33 -12.57
CA PHE A 89 1.98 -10.41 -11.98
C PHE A 89 1.89 -11.70 -12.81
N ARG A 90 2.88 -12.55 -12.67
CA ARG A 90 2.90 -13.89 -13.25
C ARG A 90 3.58 -14.87 -12.32
N ARG A 91 2.97 -16.03 -12.14
CA ARG A 91 3.55 -17.18 -11.45
C ARG A 91 4.07 -18.19 -12.47
N ALA A 92 5.32 -18.61 -12.29
CA ALA A 92 5.99 -19.64 -13.10
C ALA A 92 6.62 -20.68 -12.14
N GLY A 93 5.93 -21.79 -11.93
CA GLY A 93 6.32 -22.80 -10.96
C GLY A 93 6.38 -22.25 -9.53
N VAL A 94 7.58 -22.28 -8.95
CA VAL A 94 7.83 -21.75 -7.58
C VAL A 94 8.13 -20.25 -7.55
N TRP A 95 8.24 -19.60 -8.70
CA TRP A 95 8.54 -18.18 -8.81
C TRP A 95 7.28 -17.36 -9.07
N ILE A 96 7.22 -16.19 -8.46
CA ILE A 96 6.20 -15.18 -8.72
C ILE A 96 6.94 -13.88 -9.03
N VAL A 97 6.65 -13.30 -10.17
CA VAL A 97 7.19 -12.00 -10.60
C VAL A 97 6.04 -11.04 -10.68
N SER A 98 6.18 -9.87 -10.09
CA SER A 98 5.22 -8.77 -10.24
C SER A 98 5.93 -7.46 -10.53
N GLY A 99 5.21 -6.54 -11.14
CA GLY A 99 5.70 -5.20 -11.41
C GLY A 99 4.55 -4.23 -11.63
N GLY A 100 4.86 -2.95 -11.48
CA GLY A 100 3.90 -1.88 -11.65
C GLY A 100 4.55 -0.57 -12.05
N VAL A 101 3.73 0.28 -12.66
CA VAL A 101 4.09 1.65 -13.01
C VAL A 101 2.97 2.59 -12.57
N GLY A 102 3.33 3.80 -12.17
CA GLY A 102 2.37 4.85 -11.83
C GLY A 102 2.83 6.18 -12.43
N LEU A 103 1.88 6.94 -12.94
CA LEU A 103 2.11 8.25 -13.56
C LEU A 103 1.07 9.25 -13.05
N ALA A 104 1.53 10.42 -12.65
CA ALA A 104 0.68 11.55 -12.29
C ALA A 104 1.05 12.77 -13.14
N ALA A 105 0.02 13.49 -13.58
CA ALA A 105 0.20 14.71 -14.36
C ALA A 105 0.32 15.89 -13.39
N ASP A 106 1.52 16.49 -13.38
CA ASP A 106 1.89 17.69 -12.60
C ASP A 106 1.40 17.68 -11.12
N PRO A 107 1.75 16.62 -10.36
CA PRO A 107 1.28 16.47 -9.00
C PRO A 107 1.95 17.48 -8.06
N GLU A 108 1.20 17.91 -7.04
CA GLU A 108 1.70 18.83 -6.01
C GLU A 108 2.35 18.11 -4.83
N PHE A 109 1.83 16.92 -4.45
CA PHE A 109 2.27 16.21 -3.25
C PHE A 109 2.44 14.70 -3.39
N ILE A 110 1.97 14.06 -4.48
CA ILE A 110 2.27 12.67 -4.76
C ILE A 110 3.48 12.54 -5.71
N TYR A 111 3.91 11.33 -6.01
CA TYR A 111 4.96 11.08 -6.99
C TYR A 111 4.47 11.39 -8.42
N ARG A 112 5.38 11.89 -9.26
CA ARG A 112 5.17 12.05 -10.71
C ARG A 112 5.24 10.71 -11.43
N GLN A 113 6.17 9.87 -10.98
CA GLN A 113 6.43 8.56 -11.57
C GLN A 113 6.73 7.55 -10.46
N SER A 114 6.20 6.36 -10.61
CA SER A 114 6.59 5.19 -9.82
C SER A 114 6.90 4.01 -10.72
N LEU A 115 7.89 3.24 -10.33
CA LEU A 115 8.21 1.94 -10.91
C LEU A 115 8.43 0.96 -9.77
N GLU A 116 7.81 -0.19 -9.81
CA GLU A 116 7.99 -1.23 -8.81
C GLU A 116 8.17 -2.59 -9.44
N GLY A 117 8.91 -3.47 -8.77
CA GLY A 117 9.10 -4.86 -9.14
C GLY A 117 9.33 -5.71 -7.90
N GLU A 118 8.78 -6.90 -7.89
CA GLU A 118 9.00 -7.89 -6.83
C GLU A 118 9.22 -9.26 -7.45
N LEU A 119 10.21 -9.96 -6.95
CA LEU A 119 10.45 -11.38 -7.20
C LEU A 119 10.18 -12.14 -5.90
N ALA A 120 9.31 -13.15 -5.96
CA ALA A 120 9.05 -14.02 -4.84
C ALA A 120 9.31 -15.49 -5.21
N ARG A 121 9.77 -16.28 -4.22
CA ARG A 121 10.04 -17.70 -4.38
C ARG A 121 9.36 -18.52 -3.29
N ILE A 122 8.60 -19.52 -3.67
CA ILE A 122 8.04 -20.52 -2.77
C ILE A 122 9.16 -21.48 -2.37
N VAL A 123 9.53 -21.48 -1.08
CA VAL A 123 10.69 -22.27 -0.57
C VAL A 123 10.27 -23.53 0.20
N GLY A 124 8.98 -23.89 0.14
CA GLY A 124 8.41 -25.10 0.75
C GLY A 124 7.74 -24.86 2.09
N ARG A 125 6.96 -25.86 2.56
CA ARG A 125 6.22 -25.84 3.85
C ARG A 125 5.42 -24.56 4.13
N GLY A 126 4.92 -23.89 3.06
CA GLY A 126 4.14 -22.67 3.16
C GLY A 126 4.96 -21.37 3.28
N PHE A 127 6.29 -21.41 3.17
CA PHE A 127 7.13 -20.23 3.17
C PHE A 127 7.32 -19.66 1.76
N VAL A 128 7.25 -18.32 1.68
CA VAL A 128 7.57 -17.54 0.47
C VAL A 128 8.52 -16.43 0.86
N VAL A 129 9.65 -16.34 0.16
CA VAL A 129 10.63 -15.25 0.32
C VAL A 129 10.45 -14.27 -0.82
N HIS A 130 10.47 -12.97 -0.50
CA HIS A 130 10.24 -11.89 -1.44
C HIS A 130 11.44 -10.93 -1.44
N GLY A 131 11.76 -10.40 -2.61
CA GLY A 131 12.66 -9.28 -2.79
C GLY A 131 11.99 -8.26 -3.72
N GLY A 132 11.68 -7.09 -3.20
CA GLY A 132 11.04 -6.02 -3.93
C GLY A 132 11.94 -4.79 -4.05
N TYR A 133 11.71 -4.03 -5.10
CA TYR A 133 12.31 -2.72 -5.31
C TYR A 133 11.24 -1.76 -5.81
N ARG A 134 11.27 -0.51 -5.31
CA ARG A 134 10.39 0.56 -5.77
C ARG A 134 11.19 1.85 -5.96
N TYR A 135 10.96 2.49 -7.09
CA TYR A 135 11.45 3.80 -7.46
C TYR A 135 10.28 4.79 -7.45
N LEU A 136 10.46 5.94 -6.81
CA LEU A 136 9.48 7.02 -6.78
C LEU A 136 10.18 8.33 -7.14
N ARG A 137 9.65 9.04 -8.13
CA ARG A 137 10.11 10.37 -8.50
C ARG A 137 9.04 11.40 -8.14
N TYR A 138 9.35 12.25 -7.21
CA TYR A 138 8.57 13.43 -6.83
C TYR A 138 9.03 14.65 -7.61
N ARG A 139 8.39 15.80 -7.37
CA ARG A 139 8.81 17.08 -7.95
C ARG A 139 10.24 17.42 -7.56
N ASP A 140 10.58 17.28 -6.29
CA ASP A 140 11.82 17.74 -5.68
C ASP A 140 12.66 16.61 -5.06
N ALA A 141 12.27 15.36 -5.21
CA ALA A 141 12.96 14.22 -4.62
C ALA A 141 12.87 12.96 -5.47
N THR A 142 13.90 12.13 -5.36
CA THR A 142 13.93 10.77 -5.90
C THR A 142 14.15 9.79 -4.77
N VAL A 143 13.29 8.78 -4.67
CA VAL A 143 13.30 7.80 -3.59
C VAL A 143 13.47 6.40 -4.14
N HIS A 144 14.40 5.66 -3.57
CA HIS A 144 14.63 4.25 -3.80
C HIS A 144 14.22 3.44 -2.56
N MET A 145 13.52 2.35 -2.76
CA MET A 145 13.05 1.51 -1.65
C MET A 145 13.33 0.04 -1.97
N ILE A 146 14.02 -0.64 -1.06
CA ILE A 146 14.24 -2.10 -1.11
C ILE A 146 13.29 -2.73 -0.10
N GLN A 147 12.63 -3.83 -0.49
CA GLN A 147 11.53 -4.43 0.27
C GLN A 147 11.72 -5.96 0.42
N PRO A 148 12.64 -6.43 1.27
CA PRO A 148 12.72 -7.83 1.62
C PRO A 148 11.51 -8.26 2.44
N ALA A 149 10.95 -9.47 2.16
CA ALA A 149 9.87 -10.00 2.97
C ALA A 149 9.91 -11.54 3.05
N VAL A 150 9.27 -12.05 4.09
CA VAL A 150 8.96 -13.47 4.27
C VAL A 150 7.49 -13.59 4.61
N SER A 151 6.78 -14.45 3.88
CA SER A 151 5.41 -14.85 4.19
C SER A 151 5.38 -16.31 4.61
N TRP A 152 4.57 -16.61 5.59
CA TRP A 152 4.25 -17.98 6.01
C TRP A 152 2.75 -18.22 5.86
N TYR A 153 2.40 -19.25 5.08
CA TYR A 153 1.04 -19.66 4.80
C TYR A 153 0.70 -20.96 5.56
N LEU A 154 -0.34 -20.94 6.38
CA LEU A 154 -0.81 -22.08 7.15
C LEU A 154 -2.34 -22.15 7.08
N ARG A 155 -2.88 -23.21 6.44
CA ARG A 155 -4.33 -23.52 6.43
C ARG A 155 -5.22 -22.32 6.03
N GLY A 156 -4.83 -21.56 5.02
CA GLY A 156 -5.58 -20.35 4.58
C GLY A 156 -5.22 -19.06 5.32
N HIS A 157 -4.41 -19.13 6.37
CA HIS A 157 -3.86 -17.98 7.06
C HIS A 157 -2.50 -17.59 6.47
N GLU A 158 -2.15 -16.31 6.58
CA GLU A 158 -0.83 -15.80 6.20
C GLU A 158 -0.31 -14.91 7.32
N VAL A 159 0.97 -15.06 7.63
CA VAL A 159 1.73 -14.09 8.43
C VAL A 159 2.90 -13.62 7.58
N GLN A 160 3.10 -12.31 7.49
CA GLN A 160 4.18 -11.70 6.71
C GLN A 160 4.97 -10.73 7.57
N ALA A 161 6.29 -10.81 7.45
CA ALA A 161 7.22 -9.77 7.88
C ALA A 161 7.85 -9.14 6.64
N ARG A 162 7.81 -7.79 6.53
CA ARG A 162 8.41 -7.04 5.41
C ARG A 162 9.25 -5.89 5.95
N GLY A 163 10.49 -5.82 5.50
CA GLY A 163 11.35 -4.68 5.71
C GLY A 163 11.19 -3.65 4.60
N PHE A 164 11.40 -2.38 4.94
CA PHE A 164 11.53 -1.29 3.97
C PHE A 164 12.84 -0.55 4.29
N VAL A 165 13.76 -0.52 3.34
CA VAL A 165 14.94 0.30 3.40
C VAL A 165 14.76 1.38 2.34
N VAL A 166 14.62 2.62 2.79
CA VAL A 166 14.30 3.78 1.95
C VAL A 166 15.50 4.69 1.90
N ARG A 167 15.89 5.12 0.68
CA ARG A 167 16.92 6.14 0.44
C ARG A 167 16.34 7.25 -0.40
N ASN A 168 16.44 8.47 0.09
CA ASN A 168 16.21 9.67 -0.70
C ASN A 168 17.52 10.03 -1.42
N ALA A 169 17.58 9.82 -2.73
CA ALA A 169 18.79 10.10 -3.53
C ALA A 169 19.09 11.59 -3.69
N THR A 170 18.14 12.49 -3.38
CA THR A 170 18.33 13.95 -3.45
C THR A 170 19.01 14.49 -2.19
N THR A 171 18.68 13.94 -1.00
CA THR A 171 19.24 14.38 0.29
C THR A 171 20.24 13.39 0.88
N ASP A 172 20.38 12.21 0.27
CA ASP A 172 21.19 11.06 0.72
C ASP A 172 20.77 10.48 2.10
N GLU A 173 19.57 10.80 2.55
CA GLU A 173 19.03 10.32 3.80
C GLU A 173 18.42 8.93 3.65
N GLN A 174 18.50 8.14 4.72
CA GLN A 174 17.98 6.78 4.76
C GLN A 174 17.01 6.60 5.93
N SER A 175 16.03 5.71 5.75
CA SER A 175 15.13 5.28 6.81
C SER A 175 14.86 3.78 6.69
N GLY A 176 14.45 3.18 7.80
CA GLY A 176 14.12 1.77 7.87
C GLY A 176 12.83 1.51 8.62
N THR A 177 12.05 0.55 8.15
CA THR A 177 10.77 0.17 8.74
C THR A 177 10.55 -1.33 8.62
N VAL A 178 9.93 -1.91 9.62
CA VAL A 178 9.46 -3.30 9.60
C VAL A 178 7.95 -3.31 9.74
N LEU A 179 7.28 -3.98 8.82
CA LEU A 179 5.85 -4.27 8.82
C LEU A 179 5.63 -5.73 9.20
N LEU A 180 4.77 -5.97 10.18
CA LEU A 180 4.21 -7.27 10.49
C LEU A 180 2.72 -7.27 10.13
N ARG A 181 2.28 -8.26 9.37
CA ARG A 181 0.89 -8.41 8.94
C ARG A 181 0.42 -9.84 9.10
N ALA A 182 -0.82 -10.02 9.56
CA ALA A 182 -1.52 -11.30 9.56
C ALA A 182 -2.80 -11.20 8.75
N ASN A 183 -3.06 -12.21 7.92
CA ASN A 183 -4.32 -12.40 7.20
C ASN A 183 -4.95 -13.70 7.72
N LEU A 184 -6.17 -13.62 8.22
CA LEU A 184 -6.89 -14.72 8.87
C LEU A 184 -8.15 -15.02 8.05
N GLU A 185 -8.32 -16.26 7.67
CA GLU A 185 -9.57 -16.76 7.10
C GLU A 185 -10.51 -17.18 8.25
N ALA A 186 -11.38 -16.25 8.67
CA ALA A 186 -12.32 -16.50 9.75
C ALA A 186 -13.49 -17.39 9.29
N SER A 187 -13.84 -17.34 8.01
CA SER A 187 -14.80 -18.22 7.36
C SER A 187 -14.62 -18.17 5.83
N PRO A 188 -15.25 -19.04 5.03
CA PRO A 188 -15.18 -18.96 3.57
C PRO A 188 -15.63 -17.60 2.98
N ARG A 189 -16.40 -16.83 3.74
CA ARG A 189 -16.92 -15.51 3.33
C ARG A 189 -16.22 -14.33 4.01
N VAL A 190 -15.47 -14.56 5.10
CA VAL A 190 -14.89 -13.47 5.90
C VAL A 190 -13.40 -13.69 6.05
N ARG A 191 -12.63 -12.71 5.63
CA ARG A 191 -11.19 -12.62 5.87
C ARG A 191 -10.88 -11.36 6.65
N LEU A 192 -10.05 -11.50 7.66
CA LEU A 192 -9.57 -10.41 8.49
C LEU A 192 -8.08 -10.21 8.21
N ALA A 193 -7.67 -8.96 8.15
CA ALA A 193 -6.26 -8.61 8.09
C ALA A 193 -5.96 -7.61 9.21
N ALA A 194 -4.84 -7.76 9.87
CA ALA A 194 -4.33 -6.79 10.82
C ALA A 194 -2.82 -6.68 10.68
N GLY A 195 -2.27 -5.54 11.03
CA GLY A 195 -0.83 -5.35 11.00
C GLY A 195 -0.37 -4.13 11.77
N THR A 196 0.94 -4.09 11.96
CA THR A 196 1.65 -2.97 12.55
C THR A 196 2.96 -2.74 11.80
N ALA A 197 3.36 -1.49 11.68
CA ALA A 197 4.68 -1.13 11.19
C ALA A 197 5.39 -0.26 12.21
N LEU A 198 6.68 -0.49 12.40
CA LEU A 198 7.55 0.22 13.33
C LEU A 198 8.83 0.61 12.59
N GLY A 199 9.31 1.82 12.78
CA GLY A 199 10.55 2.25 12.16
C GLY A 199 10.86 3.71 12.35
N THR A 200 11.87 4.16 11.62
CA THR A 200 12.23 5.57 11.56
C THR A 200 11.58 6.17 10.33
N ARG A 201 10.71 7.16 10.55
CA ARG A 201 10.09 8.04 9.53
C ARG A 201 9.67 7.37 8.22
N ILE A 202 8.48 6.77 8.24
CA ILE A 202 7.91 6.02 7.11
C ILE A 202 7.19 6.95 6.12
N PHE A 203 6.79 8.16 6.55
CA PHE A 203 5.65 8.88 5.98
C PHE A 203 5.99 9.99 5.01
N ASP A 204 7.20 10.52 5.06
CA ASP A 204 7.58 11.59 4.16
C ASP A 204 8.98 11.40 3.56
N ALA A 205 9.00 10.74 2.42
CA ALA A 205 10.24 10.58 1.65
C ALA A 205 10.81 11.91 1.11
N THR A 206 10.02 12.99 1.12
CA THR A 206 10.43 14.30 0.61
C THR A 206 10.90 15.26 1.70
N ALA A 207 10.50 15.03 2.96
CA ALA A 207 10.83 15.91 4.09
C ALA A 207 11.71 15.22 5.14
N ILE A 208 12.55 14.28 4.74
CA ILE A 208 13.51 13.61 5.64
C ILE A 208 14.52 14.66 6.11
N ARG A 209 14.18 15.43 7.12
CA ARG A 209 15.08 16.37 7.79
C ARG A 209 15.54 15.87 9.16
N ASN A 210 14.97 14.78 9.66
CA ASN A 210 15.34 14.21 10.95
C ASN A 210 15.25 12.68 10.90
N THR A 211 16.39 12.03 10.78
CA THR A 211 16.52 10.56 10.59
C THR A 211 16.18 9.74 11.82
N ASN A 212 15.92 10.35 12.97
CA ASN A 212 15.73 9.68 14.25
C ASN A 212 14.28 9.74 14.78
N ALA A 213 13.32 10.24 14.00
CA ALA A 213 11.93 10.27 14.44
C ALA A 213 11.35 8.85 14.47
N GLU A 214 10.83 8.45 15.62
CA GLU A 214 10.11 7.18 15.76
C GLU A 214 8.73 7.29 15.12
N ALA A 215 8.35 6.26 14.38
CA ALA A 215 7.05 6.18 13.75
C ALA A 215 6.44 4.79 13.92
N TRP A 216 5.14 4.74 14.13
CA TRP A 216 4.38 3.49 14.13
C TRP A 216 3.05 3.61 13.39
N VAL A 217 2.58 2.48 12.91
CA VAL A 217 1.28 2.31 12.26
C VAL A 217 0.61 1.09 12.80
N VAL A 218 -0.71 1.14 12.96
CA VAL A 218 -1.55 -0.02 13.17
C VAL A 218 -2.74 0.04 12.23
N PHE A 219 -3.19 -1.10 11.75
CA PHE A 219 -4.36 -1.18 10.87
C PHE A 219 -5.08 -2.52 10.99
N GLY A 220 -6.34 -2.51 10.62
CA GLY A 220 -7.16 -3.70 10.50
C GLY A 220 -8.17 -3.57 9.37
N PHE A 221 -8.45 -4.68 8.67
CA PHE A 221 -9.42 -4.77 7.58
C PHE A 221 -10.27 -6.01 7.73
N ALA A 222 -11.52 -5.90 7.34
CA ALA A 222 -12.42 -7.03 7.12
C ALA A 222 -12.83 -7.06 5.65
N ARG A 223 -12.68 -8.20 5.02
CA ARG A 223 -13.19 -8.49 3.68
C ARG A 223 -14.36 -9.47 3.80
N ILE A 224 -15.51 -9.11 3.24
CA ILE A 224 -16.75 -9.88 3.33
C ILE A 224 -17.22 -10.18 1.91
N VAL A 225 -17.30 -11.46 1.56
CA VAL A 225 -17.93 -11.94 0.32
C VAL A 225 -19.43 -11.98 0.54
N VAL A 226 -20.13 -10.97 0.03
CA VAL A 226 -21.60 -10.83 0.17
C VAL A 226 -22.30 -11.80 -0.78
N THR A 227 -21.83 -11.85 -2.04
CA THR A 227 -22.28 -12.82 -3.06
C THR A 227 -21.04 -13.37 -3.80
N PRO A 228 -21.17 -14.43 -4.62
CA PRO A 228 -20.03 -14.91 -5.44
C PRO A 228 -19.40 -13.85 -6.34
N HIS A 229 -20.15 -12.78 -6.63
CA HIS A 229 -19.73 -11.70 -7.52
C HIS A 229 -19.43 -10.38 -6.80
N PHE A 230 -19.79 -10.26 -5.52
CA PHE A 230 -19.69 -8.99 -4.81
C PHE A 230 -18.99 -9.14 -3.46
N THR A 231 -17.96 -8.34 -3.25
CA THR A 231 -17.16 -8.31 -2.03
C THR A 231 -17.09 -6.89 -1.51
N VAL A 232 -17.21 -6.73 -0.19
CA VAL A 232 -17.01 -5.47 0.53
C VAL A 232 -15.74 -5.57 1.37
N VAL A 233 -15.01 -4.49 1.45
CA VAL A 233 -13.84 -4.33 2.33
C VAL A 233 -14.07 -3.10 3.20
N ALA A 234 -13.89 -3.24 4.51
CA ALA A 234 -13.91 -2.13 5.44
C ALA A 234 -12.68 -2.19 6.33
N GLY A 235 -12.12 -1.06 6.69
CA GLY A 235 -10.92 -1.02 7.52
C GLY A 235 -10.80 0.25 8.32
N ALA A 236 -9.93 0.18 9.32
CA ALA A 236 -9.52 1.32 10.13
C ALA A 236 -8.03 1.21 10.45
N GLY A 237 -7.41 2.36 10.70
CA GLY A 237 -6.01 2.40 11.08
C GLY A 237 -5.65 3.69 11.81
N GLY A 238 -4.44 3.69 12.35
CA GLY A 238 -3.83 4.86 12.94
C GLY A 238 -2.33 4.86 12.71
N ALA A 239 -1.76 6.04 12.68
CA ALA A 239 -0.34 6.26 12.54
C ALA A 239 0.11 7.41 13.43
N HIS A 240 1.33 7.30 13.93
CA HIS A 240 1.99 8.33 14.70
C HIS A 240 3.43 8.48 14.23
N GLU A 241 3.92 9.70 14.17
CA GLU A 241 5.33 10.02 13.91
C GLU A 241 5.73 11.23 14.74
N GLU A 242 6.82 11.13 15.47
CA GLU A 242 7.38 12.23 16.21
C GLU A 242 7.91 13.36 15.30
N PRO A 243 7.87 14.63 15.72
CA PRO A 243 7.37 15.09 17.03
C PRO A 243 5.87 15.41 17.07
N MET A 244 5.15 15.46 15.96
CA MET A 244 3.75 15.92 15.97
C MET A 244 2.98 15.50 14.70
N PHE A 245 2.89 14.21 14.45
CA PHE A 245 2.04 13.70 13.39
C PHE A 245 1.18 12.54 13.90
N ASP A 246 -0.14 12.73 13.91
CA ASP A 246 -1.12 11.70 14.21
C ASP A 246 -2.11 11.57 13.04
N GLN A 247 -2.42 10.35 12.66
CA GLN A 247 -3.39 10.06 11.62
C GLN A 247 -4.37 8.98 12.11
N ARG A 248 -5.65 9.19 11.85
CA ARG A 248 -6.71 8.18 12.02
C ARG A 248 -7.42 8.01 10.70
N THR A 249 -7.57 6.77 10.27
CA THR A 249 -8.04 6.43 8.94
C THR A 249 -9.22 5.48 9.00
N LEU A 250 -10.21 5.72 8.16
CA LEU A 250 -11.28 4.80 7.82
C LEU A 250 -11.23 4.51 6.33
N SER A 251 -11.47 3.26 5.95
CA SER A 251 -11.51 2.83 4.56
C SER A 251 -12.73 1.97 4.27
N LEU A 252 -13.27 2.12 3.06
CA LEU A 252 -14.36 1.31 2.55
C LEU A 252 -14.08 1.02 1.07
N GLY A 253 -14.37 -0.21 0.64
CA GLY A 253 -14.23 -0.61 -0.74
C GLY A 253 -15.25 -1.65 -1.14
N ALA A 254 -15.47 -1.76 -2.44
CA ALA A 254 -16.35 -2.75 -3.04
C ALA A 254 -15.69 -3.30 -4.31
N ARG A 255 -15.80 -4.60 -4.52
CA ARG A 255 -15.29 -5.28 -5.71
C ARG A 255 -16.39 -6.12 -6.35
N TRP A 256 -16.55 -5.93 -7.62
CA TRP A 256 -17.42 -6.71 -8.49
C TRP A 256 -16.57 -7.63 -9.36
N THR A 257 -16.93 -8.93 -9.41
CA THR A 257 -16.25 -9.94 -10.24
C THR A 257 -17.28 -10.52 -11.21
N PHE A 258 -16.94 -10.58 -12.49
CA PHE A 258 -17.84 -11.01 -13.57
C PHE A 258 -17.63 -12.46 -13.95
#